data_1f979e78160977b94f5a13079a3fd79b
#
_entry.id   1f979e78160977b94f5a13079a3fd79b
#
_cell.length_a   1.000
_cell.length_b   1.000
_cell.length_c   1.000
_cell.angle_alpha   90.00
_cell.angle_beta   90.00
_cell.angle_gamma   90.00
#
_symmetry.space_group_name_H-M   'P 1'
#
loop_
_entity.id
_entity.type
_entity.pdbx_description
1 polymer ?
#
loop_
_entity_poly.entity_id
_entity_poly.type
_entity_poly.pdbx_seq_one_letter_code
_entity_poly.pdbx_strand_id
1 'polypeptide(L)'
;LVASSFSDSPGTIICKEASMEVKNKARGIVYDTNVSKVTVVGVPDHPGIAAAIFEPLARANISVDTIVQNASINNITDLTFTVTRSDSLKAISIVEPVVKSIGGKQCVTDSTLAKVSVVGTGMQNTPGYAARMFRVLHEQGINIQLITTSEIRITCIISEDKVKNAVQALHQAFELEKET
;
A
#
# COMPACT_ATOMS: atom_id res chain seq x y z
N LEU A 1 -26.32 18.90 -17.51
CA LEU A 1 -26.94 17.70 -18.04
C LEU A 1 -26.43 17.42 -19.43
N VAL A 2 -25.98 16.20 -19.66
CA VAL A 2 -25.64 15.71 -21.02
C VAL A 2 -26.64 14.59 -21.32
N ALA A 3 -27.39 14.75 -22.40
CA ALA A 3 -28.38 13.78 -22.84
C ALA A 3 -28.20 13.49 -24.32
N SER A 4 -28.64 12.32 -24.76
CA SER A 4 -28.69 11.95 -26.18
C SER A 4 -29.86 12.68 -26.83
N SER A 5 -29.66 13.24 -28.02
CA SER A 5 -30.76 13.78 -28.84
C SER A 5 -31.58 12.68 -29.57
N PHE A 6 -31.20 11.42 -29.39
CA PHE A 6 -31.79 10.27 -30.05
C PHE A 6 -32.50 9.29 -29.08
N SER A 7 -32.58 9.60 -27.79
CA SER A 7 -33.24 8.74 -26.79
C SER A 7 -33.85 9.57 -25.68
N ASP A 8 -34.98 9.09 -25.13
CA ASP A 8 -35.67 9.71 -23.99
C ASP A 8 -35.05 9.33 -22.64
N SER A 9 -33.80 8.87 -22.61
CA SER A 9 -33.11 8.57 -21.35
C SER A 9 -32.84 9.84 -20.54
N PRO A 10 -32.87 9.80 -19.20
CA PRO A 10 -32.75 10.98 -18.35
C PRO A 10 -31.38 11.71 -18.46
N GLY A 11 -30.42 11.14 -19.21
CA GLY A 11 -29.10 11.72 -19.43
C GLY A 11 -28.18 11.60 -18.21
N THR A 12 -27.00 12.21 -18.35
CA THR A 12 -25.97 12.23 -17.30
C THR A 12 -25.79 13.67 -16.79
N ILE A 13 -25.89 13.83 -15.48
CA ILE A 13 -25.64 15.13 -14.82
C ILE A 13 -24.13 15.25 -14.57
N ILE A 14 -23.50 16.24 -15.19
CA ILE A 14 -22.15 16.66 -14.85
C ILE A 14 -22.27 17.74 -13.80
N CYS A 15 -21.84 17.47 -12.57
CA CYS A 15 -21.76 18.44 -11.48
C CYS A 15 -20.31 18.60 -11.02
N LYS A 16 -19.93 19.83 -10.64
CA LYS A 16 -18.76 20.03 -9.81
C LYS A 16 -19.14 19.48 -8.44
N GLU A 17 -18.40 18.50 -7.96
CA GLU A 17 -18.58 17.79 -6.68
C GLU A 17 -20.01 17.90 -6.13
N ALA A 18 -20.72 16.78 -6.08
CA ALA A 18 -21.99 16.78 -5.35
C ALA A 18 -21.67 17.25 -3.93
N SER A 19 -22.31 18.33 -3.50
CA SER A 19 -22.30 18.84 -2.13
C SER A 19 -23.09 17.90 -1.19
N MET A 20 -22.98 16.62 -1.39
CA MET A 20 -23.32 15.65 -0.37
C MET A 20 -22.19 15.75 0.66
N GLU A 21 -22.50 16.26 1.83
CA GLU A 21 -21.75 15.99 3.05
C GLU A 21 -21.74 14.49 3.27
N VAL A 22 -20.85 13.79 2.58
CA VAL A 22 -20.64 12.37 2.82
C VAL A 22 -19.97 12.28 4.18
N LYS A 23 -20.75 11.97 5.22
CA LYS A 23 -20.30 11.86 6.60
C LYS A 23 -19.12 10.90 6.74
N ASN A 24 -19.06 9.88 5.91
CA ASN A 24 -17.96 8.93 5.87
C ASN A 24 -17.27 8.96 4.50
N LYS A 25 -16.00 9.31 4.48
CA LYS A 25 -15.19 9.35 3.26
C LYS A 25 -14.53 8.00 2.94
N ALA A 26 -14.51 7.06 3.88
CA ALA A 26 -14.14 5.68 3.64
C ALA A 26 -15.29 4.97 2.91
N ARG A 27 -14.97 4.25 1.84
CA ARG A 27 -15.93 3.56 0.97
C ARG A 27 -15.81 2.05 1.05
N GLY A 28 -14.69 1.53 1.52
CA GLY A 28 -14.48 0.10 1.63
C GLY A 28 -13.18 -0.28 2.29
N ILE A 29 -13.13 -1.54 2.71
CA ILE A 29 -11.91 -2.21 3.14
C ILE A 29 -11.52 -3.21 2.07
N VAL A 30 -10.28 -3.14 1.61
CA VAL A 30 -9.72 -4.04 0.59
C VAL A 30 -8.51 -4.74 1.18
N TYR A 31 -8.31 -6.00 0.83
CA TYR A 31 -7.11 -6.73 1.22
C TYR A 31 -6.51 -7.48 0.04
N ASP A 32 -5.21 -7.76 0.13
CA ASP A 32 -4.46 -8.56 -0.83
C ASP A 32 -3.48 -9.44 -0.07
N THR A 33 -3.55 -10.75 -0.29
CA THR A 33 -2.65 -11.74 0.30
C THR A 33 -1.51 -12.14 -0.63
N ASN A 34 -1.54 -11.71 -1.90
CA ASN A 34 -0.48 -12.01 -2.87
C ASN A 34 0.65 -10.97 -2.78
N VAL A 35 1.24 -10.84 -1.61
CA VAL A 35 2.31 -9.88 -1.35
C VAL A 35 3.49 -10.53 -0.64
N SER A 36 4.69 -10.17 -1.05
CA SER A 36 5.95 -10.47 -0.39
C SER A 36 6.73 -9.17 -0.21
N LYS A 37 7.21 -8.94 1.01
CA LYS A 37 8.05 -7.79 1.36
C LYS A 37 9.52 -8.19 1.18
N VAL A 38 10.27 -7.36 0.48
CA VAL A 38 11.72 -7.47 0.33
C VAL A 38 12.36 -6.24 0.96
N THR A 39 13.31 -6.46 1.86
CA THR A 39 14.07 -5.38 2.50
C THR A 39 15.55 -5.54 2.17
N VAL A 40 16.11 -4.53 1.55
CA VAL A 40 17.54 -4.38 1.30
C VAL A 40 18.12 -3.55 2.43
N VAL A 41 18.97 -4.17 3.23
CA VAL A 41 19.50 -3.59 4.47
C VAL A 41 20.87 -2.97 4.25
N GLY A 42 21.06 -1.79 4.79
CA GLY A 42 22.38 -1.17 4.90
C GLY A 42 23.00 -0.77 3.58
N VAL A 43 22.21 -0.26 2.63
CA VAL A 43 22.73 0.26 1.36
C VAL A 43 23.30 1.66 1.51
N PRO A 44 24.40 2.00 0.79
CA PRO A 44 24.89 3.36 0.74
C PRO A 44 23.81 4.32 0.19
N ASP A 45 23.67 5.49 0.81
CA ASP A 45 22.69 6.49 0.36
C ASP A 45 23.39 7.53 -0.54
N HIS A 46 23.37 7.27 -1.84
CA HIS A 46 23.83 8.19 -2.87
C HIS A 46 23.01 8.05 -4.15
N PRO A 47 23.05 9.05 -5.05
CA PRO A 47 22.32 8.98 -6.30
C PRO A 47 22.64 7.71 -7.10
N GLY A 48 21.59 7.07 -7.65
CA GLY A 48 21.70 5.89 -8.49
C GLY A 48 21.42 4.56 -7.76
N ILE A 49 21.44 4.50 -6.43
CA ILE A 49 21.21 3.24 -5.68
C ILE A 49 19.84 2.64 -5.98
N ALA A 50 18.77 3.44 -5.94
CA ALA A 50 17.43 2.94 -6.27
C ALA A 50 17.38 2.42 -7.72
N ALA A 51 17.95 3.14 -8.67
CA ALA A 51 18.01 2.69 -10.06
C ALA A 51 18.75 1.34 -10.19
N ALA A 52 19.90 1.19 -9.54
CA ALA A 52 20.68 -0.05 -9.56
C ALA A 52 19.87 -1.26 -9.05
N ILE A 53 18.99 -1.07 -8.07
CA ILE A 53 18.17 -2.15 -7.49
C ILE A 53 16.94 -2.43 -8.38
N PHE A 54 16.24 -1.40 -8.88
CA PHE A 54 14.96 -1.59 -9.56
C PHE A 54 15.06 -1.84 -11.07
N GLU A 55 16.08 -1.35 -11.75
CA GLU A 55 16.23 -1.62 -13.19
C GLU A 55 16.37 -3.12 -13.53
N PRO A 56 17.15 -3.94 -12.81
CA PRO A 56 17.21 -5.37 -13.06
C PRO A 56 15.87 -6.08 -12.86
N LEU A 57 15.07 -5.66 -11.85
CA LEU A 57 13.72 -6.17 -11.62
C LEU A 57 12.78 -5.83 -12.79
N ALA A 58 12.84 -4.59 -13.27
CA ALA A 58 12.04 -4.16 -14.42
C ALA A 58 12.42 -4.95 -15.70
N ARG A 59 13.73 -5.16 -15.97
CA ARG A 59 14.19 -5.99 -17.09
C ARG A 59 13.72 -7.44 -17.00
N ALA A 60 13.54 -7.96 -15.78
CA ALA A 60 13.04 -9.30 -15.52
C ALA A 60 11.50 -9.37 -15.52
N ASN A 61 10.82 -8.27 -15.84
CA ASN A 61 9.36 -8.12 -15.83
C ASN A 61 8.73 -8.40 -14.46
N ILE A 62 9.41 -7.98 -13.38
CA ILE A 62 8.90 -8.05 -12.02
C ILE A 62 8.30 -6.69 -11.65
N SER A 63 7.01 -6.68 -11.35
CA SER A 63 6.31 -5.48 -10.88
C SER A 63 6.58 -5.24 -9.39
N VAL A 64 6.96 -4.02 -9.07
CA VAL A 64 7.13 -3.54 -7.69
C VAL A 64 5.99 -2.60 -7.37
N ASP A 65 5.31 -2.79 -6.24
CA ASP A 65 4.15 -1.97 -5.89
C ASP A 65 4.51 -0.89 -4.86
N THR A 66 4.86 -1.29 -3.66
CA THR A 66 5.18 -0.36 -2.58
C THR A 66 6.69 -0.22 -2.47
N ILE A 67 7.19 1.02 -2.42
CA ILE A 67 8.61 1.30 -2.17
C ILE A 67 8.71 2.27 -1.01
N VAL A 68 9.49 1.93 0.00
CA VAL A 68 9.78 2.78 1.16
C VAL A 68 11.29 2.83 1.38
N GLN A 69 11.81 4.05 1.41
CA GLN A 69 13.19 4.34 1.77
C GLN A 69 13.18 5.33 2.93
N ASN A 70 13.91 5.04 3.98
CA ASN A 70 14.06 5.96 5.10
C ASN A 70 15.13 7.01 4.82
N ALA A 71 15.12 8.09 5.60
CA ALA A 71 16.24 9.02 5.62
C ALA A 71 17.50 8.29 6.11
N SER A 72 18.64 8.56 5.46
CA SER A 72 19.88 7.90 5.82
C SER A 72 20.44 8.35 7.17
N ILE A 73 21.04 7.41 7.87
CA ILE A 73 21.88 7.68 9.04
C ILE A 73 23.31 7.29 8.65
N ASN A 74 24.25 8.21 8.75
CA ASN A 74 25.64 8.00 8.35
C ASN A 74 25.81 7.57 6.87
N ASN A 75 25.00 8.12 5.97
CA ASN A 75 24.96 7.77 4.54
C ASN A 75 24.64 6.30 4.28
N ILE A 76 23.90 5.65 5.16
CA ILE A 76 23.39 4.28 5.03
C ILE A 76 21.88 4.30 5.25
N THR A 77 21.15 3.59 4.42
CA THR A 77 19.68 3.45 4.51
C THR A 77 19.25 2.01 4.26
N ASP A 78 18.02 1.72 4.69
CA ASP A 78 17.31 0.51 4.28
C ASP A 78 16.27 0.87 3.24
N LEU A 79 16.12 0.01 2.23
CA LEU A 79 15.12 0.16 1.19
C LEU A 79 14.21 -1.06 1.21
N THR A 80 12.92 -0.83 1.41
CA THR A 80 11.90 -1.88 1.46
C THR A 80 10.95 -1.73 0.28
N PHE A 81 10.61 -2.83 -0.36
CA PHE A 81 9.60 -2.85 -1.41
C PHE A 81 8.78 -4.14 -1.38
N THR A 82 7.66 -4.14 -2.11
CA THR A 82 6.80 -5.32 -2.22
C THR A 82 6.70 -5.79 -3.65
N VAL A 83 6.65 -7.12 -3.80
CA VAL A 83 6.39 -7.84 -5.05
C VAL A 83 5.27 -8.85 -4.84
N THR A 84 4.80 -9.50 -5.90
CA THR A 84 3.91 -10.65 -5.74
C THR A 84 4.65 -11.83 -5.08
N ARG A 85 3.92 -12.72 -4.41
CA ARG A 85 4.55 -13.93 -3.83
C ARG A 85 5.20 -14.81 -4.88
N SER A 86 4.59 -14.94 -6.05
CA SER A 86 5.14 -15.71 -7.17
C SER A 86 6.49 -15.19 -7.63
N ASP A 87 6.71 -13.89 -7.54
CA ASP A 87 7.96 -13.25 -7.98
C ASP A 87 9.02 -13.15 -6.89
N SER A 88 8.68 -13.48 -5.64
CA SER A 88 9.54 -13.26 -4.47
C SER A 88 10.92 -13.91 -4.62
N LEU A 89 10.98 -15.21 -4.95
CA LEU A 89 12.24 -15.93 -5.11
C LEU A 89 13.07 -15.38 -6.28
N LYS A 90 12.41 -15.06 -7.39
CA LYS A 90 13.05 -14.46 -8.56
C LYS A 90 13.57 -13.07 -8.24
N ALA A 91 12.80 -12.25 -7.52
CA ALA A 91 13.20 -10.91 -7.12
C ALA A 91 14.49 -10.97 -6.25
N ILE A 92 14.54 -11.85 -5.26
CA ILE A 92 15.72 -12.01 -4.39
C ILE A 92 16.93 -12.43 -5.20
N SER A 93 16.81 -13.44 -6.08
CA SER A 93 17.93 -13.91 -6.88
C SER A 93 18.55 -12.84 -7.77
N ILE A 94 17.73 -11.84 -8.17
CA ILE A 94 18.18 -10.68 -8.96
C ILE A 94 18.80 -9.61 -8.07
N VAL A 95 18.17 -9.29 -6.94
CA VAL A 95 18.55 -8.16 -6.10
C VAL A 95 19.77 -8.48 -5.24
N GLU A 96 19.91 -9.70 -4.74
CA GLU A 96 21.00 -10.06 -3.82
C GLU A 96 22.42 -9.83 -4.41
N PRO A 97 22.73 -10.21 -5.67
CA PRO A 97 24.01 -9.88 -6.29
C PRO A 97 24.24 -8.37 -6.43
N VAL A 98 23.19 -7.63 -6.75
CA VAL A 98 23.23 -6.15 -6.86
C VAL A 98 23.57 -5.55 -5.50
N VAL A 99 22.87 -5.97 -4.44
CA VAL A 99 23.10 -5.50 -3.08
C VAL A 99 24.55 -5.70 -2.66
N LYS A 100 25.12 -6.87 -2.95
CA LYS A 100 26.54 -7.15 -2.69
C LYS A 100 27.46 -6.22 -3.48
N SER A 101 27.15 -5.95 -4.76
CA SER A 101 27.98 -5.10 -5.62
C SER A 101 27.99 -3.63 -5.22
N ILE A 102 26.88 -3.12 -4.65
CA ILE A 102 26.75 -1.73 -4.20
C ILE A 102 27.14 -1.53 -2.72
N GLY A 103 27.66 -2.56 -2.06
CA GLY A 103 28.09 -2.48 -0.67
C GLY A 103 26.98 -2.59 0.37
N GLY A 104 25.80 -3.07 -0.01
CA GLY A 104 24.73 -3.38 0.92
C GLY A 104 25.03 -4.61 1.78
N LYS A 105 24.36 -4.72 2.94
CA LYS A 105 24.65 -5.78 3.92
C LYS A 105 23.93 -7.08 3.59
N GLN A 106 22.63 -7.02 3.37
CA GLN A 106 21.79 -8.21 3.13
C GLN A 106 20.48 -7.87 2.45
N CYS A 107 19.83 -8.90 1.90
CA CYS A 107 18.47 -8.86 1.42
C CYS A 107 17.63 -9.83 2.25
N VAL A 108 16.49 -9.35 2.80
CA VAL A 108 15.59 -10.15 3.62
C VAL A 108 14.20 -10.14 2.99
N THR A 109 13.52 -11.28 3.02
CA THR A 109 12.16 -11.39 2.49
C THR A 109 11.19 -11.93 3.54
N ASP A 110 9.93 -11.51 3.41
CA ASP A 110 8.81 -12.03 4.19
C ASP A 110 7.57 -12.16 3.29
N SER A 111 7.13 -13.39 3.08
CA SER A 111 5.95 -13.74 2.26
C SER A 111 4.75 -14.16 3.11
N THR A 112 4.80 -13.98 4.44
CA THR A 112 3.71 -14.30 5.37
C THR A 112 2.82 -13.10 5.66
N LEU A 113 2.87 -12.10 4.80
CA LEU A 113 2.23 -10.81 4.96
C LEU A 113 1.04 -10.64 4.02
N ALA A 114 0.19 -9.68 4.37
CA ALA A 114 -0.90 -9.21 3.54
C ALA A 114 -1.06 -7.69 3.64
N LYS A 115 -1.61 -7.08 2.61
CA LYS A 115 -2.04 -5.68 2.60
C LYS A 115 -3.48 -5.59 3.04
N VAL A 116 -3.79 -4.66 3.94
CA VAL A 116 -5.15 -4.25 4.28
C VAL A 116 -5.24 -2.75 4.07
N SER A 117 -6.26 -2.31 3.35
CA SER A 117 -6.41 -0.90 2.96
C SER A 117 -7.81 -0.40 3.27
N VAL A 118 -7.87 0.80 3.84
CA VAL A 118 -9.07 1.64 3.83
C VAL A 118 -9.03 2.46 2.54
N VAL A 119 -10.07 2.37 1.73
CA VAL A 119 -10.20 3.10 0.46
C VAL A 119 -11.37 4.07 0.51
N GLY A 120 -11.19 5.24 -0.11
CA GLY A 120 -12.22 6.26 -0.19
C GLY A 120 -11.67 7.58 -0.71
N THR A 121 -12.56 8.46 -1.14
CA THR A 121 -12.18 9.77 -1.68
C THR A 121 -12.18 10.83 -0.58
N GLY A 122 -11.19 11.72 -0.58
CA GLY A 122 -11.13 12.85 0.34
C GLY A 122 -10.63 12.52 1.76
N MET A 123 -10.13 11.31 2.00
CA MET A 123 -9.50 10.96 3.29
C MET A 123 -8.20 11.72 3.54
N GLN A 124 -7.46 12.06 2.49
CA GLN A 124 -6.18 12.77 2.56
C GLN A 124 -6.31 14.11 3.29
N ASN A 125 -7.37 14.87 3.02
CA ASN A 125 -7.61 16.19 3.60
C ASN A 125 -8.48 16.15 4.87
N THR A 126 -8.69 14.96 5.44
CA THR A 126 -9.53 14.77 6.63
C THR A 126 -8.72 14.12 7.72
N PRO A 127 -8.35 14.86 8.78
CA PRO A 127 -7.62 14.31 9.91
C PRO A 127 -8.37 13.15 10.57
N GLY A 128 -7.62 12.15 11.05
CA GLY A 128 -8.15 11.10 11.91
C GLY A 128 -8.35 9.75 11.25
N TYR A 129 -8.47 9.62 9.92
CA TYR A 129 -8.68 8.32 9.26
C TYR A 129 -7.52 7.34 9.50
N ALA A 130 -6.28 7.78 9.32
CA ALA A 130 -5.11 6.95 9.59
C ALA A 130 -5.02 6.58 11.08
N ALA A 131 -5.22 7.54 11.97
CA ALA A 131 -5.21 7.30 13.42
C ALA A 131 -6.30 6.29 13.84
N ARG A 132 -7.50 6.38 13.24
CA ARG A 132 -8.61 5.43 13.47
C ARG A 132 -8.21 4.02 13.02
N MET A 133 -7.65 3.88 11.81
CA MET A 133 -7.16 2.60 11.30
C MET A 133 -6.11 1.97 12.24
N PHE A 134 -5.12 2.75 12.64
CA PHE A 134 -4.04 2.24 13.51
C PHE A 134 -4.55 1.85 14.89
N ARG A 135 -5.49 2.62 15.47
CA ARG A 135 -6.12 2.29 16.75
C ARG A 135 -6.88 0.97 16.67
N VAL A 136 -7.68 0.75 15.62
CA VAL A 136 -8.43 -0.49 15.43
C VAL A 136 -7.49 -1.69 15.33
N LEU A 137 -6.41 -1.58 14.55
CA LEU A 137 -5.43 -2.66 14.44
C LEU A 137 -4.75 -2.93 15.79
N HIS A 138 -4.41 -1.88 16.55
CA HIS A 138 -3.86 -2.02 17.90
C HIS A 138 -4.83 -2.75 18.85
N GLU A 139 -6.10 -2.36 18.88
CA GLU A 139 -7.14 -2.98 19.73
C GLU A 139 -7.35 -4.46 19.39
N GLN A 140 -7.08 -4.87 18.15
CA GLN A 140 -7.09 -6.27 17.70
C GLN A 140 -5.76 -7.01 17.96
N GLY A 141 -4.77 -6.37 18.57
CA GLY A 141 -3.45 -6.94 18.77
C GLY A 141 -2.69 -7.22 17.47
N ILE A 142 -2.95 -6.44 16.43
CA ILE A 142 -2.35 -6.60 15.10
C ILE A 142 -1.20 -5.62 14.93
N ASN A 143 0.01 -6.17 14.78
CA ASN A 143 1.19 -5.37 14.50
C ASN A 143 1.26 -4.93 13.04
N ILE A 144 1.67 -3.69 12.81
CA ILE A 144 1.83 -3.11 11.47
C ILE A 144 3.31 -3.20 11.08
N GLN A 145 3.58 -3.84 9.93
CA GLN A 145 4.93 -4.02 9.40
C GLN A 145 5.36 -2.86 8.49
N LEU A 146 4.40 -2.22 7.81
CA LEU A 146 4.65 -1.12 6.90
C LEU A 146 3.35 -0.35 6.68
N ILE A 147 3.49 0.96 6.48
CA ILE A 147 2.37 1.87 6.23
C ILE A 147 2.63 2.62 4.95
N THR A 148 1.61 2.74 4.10
CA THR A 148 1.62 3.63 2.94
C THR A 148 0.31 4.37 2.81
N THR A 149 0.35 5.56 2.25
CA THR A 149 -0.84 6.39 2.02
C THR A 149 -0.82 6.97 0.62
N SER A 150 -2.01 7.13 0.05
CA SER A 150 -2.25 7.91 -1.15
C SER A 150 -3.49 8.78 -0.96
N GLU A 151 -3.89 9.52 -1.98
CA GLU A 151 -5.07 10.40 -1.92
C GLU A 151 -6.37 9.64 -1.57
N ILE A 152 -6.47 8.38 -2.01
CA ILE A 152 -7.68 7.58 -1.90
C ILE A 152 -7.51 6.31 -1.06
N ARG A 153 -6.32 6.09 -0.46
CA ARG A 153 -6.03 4.83 0.20
C ARG A 153 -5.06 5.01 1.37
N ILE A 154 -5.36 4.34 2.48
CA ILE A 154 -4.43 4.12 3.59
C ILE A 154 -4.22 2.62 3.67
N THR A 155 -2.98 2.15 3.53
CA THR A 155 -2.62 0.73 3.50
C THR A 155 -1.69 0.39 4.66
N CYS A 156 -2.01 -0.70 5.36
CA CYS A 156 -1.12 -1.34 6.32
C CYS A 156 -0.74 -2.73 5.82
N ILE A 157 0.54 -3.07 5.90
CA ILE A 157 1.01 -4.45 5.74
C ILE A 157 1.05 -5.08 7.12
N ILE A 158 0.38 -6.21 7.25
CA ILE A 158 0.20 -6.97 8.49
C ILE A 158 0.48 -8.45 8.24
N SER A 159 0.53 -9.25 9.29
CA SER A 159 0.60 -10.71 9.18
C SER A 159 -0.66 -11.25 8.52
N GLU A 160 -0.51 -12.19 7.59
CA GLU A 160 -1.61 -12.75 6.78
C GLU A 160 -2.68 -13.44 7.64
N ASP A 161 -2.28 -14.14 8.70
CA ASP A 161 -3.19 -14.81 9.63
C ASP A 161 -4.16 -13.85 10.34
N LYS A 162 -3.86 -12.56 10.36
CA LYS A 162 -4.67 -11.50 10.98
C LYS A 162 -5.63 -10.79 10.02
N VAL A 163 -5.55 -11.06 8.72
CA VAL A 163 -6.32 -10.32 7.70
C VAL A 163 -7.82 -10.33 7.98
N LYS A 164 -8.38 -11.51 8.28
CA LYS A 164 -9.83 -11.65 8.52
C LYS A 164 -10.29 -10.76 9.67
N ASN A 165 -9.56 -10.81 10.78
CA ASN A 165 -9.87 -10.01 11.97
C ASN A 165 -9.72 -8.51 11.67
N ALA A 166 -8.64 -8.13 10.98
CA ALA A 166 -8.41 -6.74 10.57
C ALA A 166 -9.54 -6.19 9.71
N VAL A 167 -9.94 -6.94 8.66
CA VAL A 167 -11.00 -6.51 7.74
C VAL A 167 -12.33 -6.33 8.47
N GLN A 168 -12.73 -7.28 9.31
CA GLN A 168 -13.97 -7.20 10.06
C GLN A 168 -13.99 -6.02 11.03
N ALA A 169 -12.92 -5.84 11.82
CA ALA A 169 -12.82 -4.76 12.78
C ALA A 169 -12.79 -3.38 12.09
N LEU A 170 -12.06 -3.25 10.99
CA LEU A 170 -12.01 -2.01 10.21
C LEU A 170 -13.35 -1.71 9.55
N HIS A 171 -14.03 -2.70 8.97
CA HIS A 171 -15.34 -2.52 8.36
C HIS A 171 -16.36 -1.98 9.37
N GLN A 172 -16.41 -2.57 10.57
CA GLN A 172 -17.25 -2.10 11.67
C GLN A 172 -16.83 -0.69 12.14
N ALA A 173 -15.55 -0.46 12.37
CA ALA A 173 -15.04 0.81 12.85
C ALA A 173 -15.30 1.96 11.89
N PHE A 174 -15.23 1.74 10.58
CA PHE A 174 -15.52 2.74 9.56
C PHE A 174 -17.00 2.79 9.17
N GLU A 175 -17.89 2.07 9.89
CA GLU A 175 -19.35 2.10 9.73
C GLU A 175 -19.82 1.82 8.29
N LEU A 176 -19.13 0.90 7.60
CA LEU A 176 -19.41 0.62 6.19
C LEU A 176 -20.70 -0.20 5.96
N GLU A 177 -21.33 -0.68 7.02
CA GLU A 177 -22.63 -1.38 6.96
C GLU A 177 -23.84 -0.42 6.84
N LYS A 178 -23.62 0.87 7.12
CA LYS A 178 -24.73 1.86 7.23
C LYS A 178 -25.04 2.60 5.93
N GLU A 179 -24.34 2.30 4.84
CA GLU A 179 -24.63 2.90 3.53
C GLU A 179 -25.44 1.91 2.67
N THR A 180 -26.74 1.89 2.95
CA THR A 180 -27.77 1.37 2.01
C THR A 180 -28.83 2.43 1.82
#